data_e3a1fdbd10f2b1113ae8071af7dd9973
#
_entry.id   e3a1fdbd10f2b1113ae8071af7dd9973
#
_cell.length_a   1.000
_cell.length_b   1.000
_cell.length_c   1.000
_cell.angle_alpha   90.00
_cell.angle_beta   90.00
_cell.angle_gamma   90.00
#
_symmetry.space_group_name_H-M   'P 1'
#
loop_
_entity.id
_entity.type
_entity.pdbx_description
1 polymer ?
#
loop_
_entity_poly.entity_id
_entity_poly.type
_entity_poly.pdbx_seq_one_letter_code
_entity_poly.pdbx_strand_id
1 'polypeptide(L)'
;KFREAINSHSWSKYSDSYVCIFCSNDAIIPQWAYMLISSKISDVTNKVVIGKSSQLYEKIYHDLINKLNINDYENKSVIIKGCSSKKVPITAYHLITSRLKGVAKSIMYGEACSAVPVYKKPK
;
A
#
# COMPACT_ATOMS: atom_id res chain seq x y z
N LYS A 1 23.64 -24.08 0.52
CA LYS A 1 22.51 -24.23 -0.42
C LYS A 1 21.66 -22.98 -0.55
N PHE A 2 21.26 -22.38 0.57
CA PHE A 2 20.46 -21.17 0.54
C PHE A 2 21.20 -20.02 -0.14
N ARG A 3 22.46 -19.80 0.23
CA ARG A 3 23.27 -18.73 -0.38
C ARG A 3 23.49 -18.97 -1.87
N GLU A 4 23.68 -20.22 -2.28
CA GLU A 4 23.83 -20.56 -3.69
C GLU A 4 22.56 -20.28 -4.47
N ALA A 5 21.39 -20.62 -3.91
CA ALA A 5 20.09 -20.32 -4.51
C ALA A 5 19.89 -18.81 -4.67
N ILE A 6 20.26 -18.04 -3.66
CA ILE A 6 20.17 -16.58 -3.69
C ILE A 6 21.07 -16.01 -4.78
N ASN A 7 22.31 -16.49 -4.88
CA ASN A 7 23.28 -16.00 -5.86
C ASN A 7 22.91 -16.35 -7.29
N SER A 8 22.24 -17.49 -7.50
CA SER A 8 21.87 -17.96 -8.84
C SER A 8 20.49 -17.51 -9.28
N HIS A 9 19.70 -16.92 -8.38
CA HIS A 9 18.35 -16.47 -8.71
C HIS A 9 18.39 -15.22 -9.61
N SER A 10 17.48 -15.15 -10.56
CA SER A 10 17.38 -13.99 -11.45
C SER A 10 16.57 -12.88 -10.78
N TRP A 11 17.27 -11.92 -10.18
CA TRP A 11 16.63 -10.82 -9.46
C TRP A 11 16.10 -9.73 -10.39
N SER A 12 16.67 -9.60 -11.57
CA SER A 12 16.27 -8.55 -12.53
C SER A 12 14.82 -8.68 -12.99
N LYS A 13 14.22 -9.86 -12.89
CA LYS A 13 12.81 -10.04 -13.25
C LYS A 13 11.84 -9.28 -12.33
N TYR A 14 12.32 -8.85 -11.17
CA TYR A 14 11.51 -8.06 -10.21
C TYR A 14 11.72 -6.57 -10.37
N SER A 15 12.43 -6.13 -11.39
CA SER A 15 12.79 -4.73 -11.56
C SER A 15 11.56 -3.84 -11.53
N ASP A 16 11.56 -2.86 -10.64
CA ASP A 16 10.48 -1.88 -10.45
C ASP A 16 9.11 -2.51 -10.15
N SER A 17 9.10 -3.72 -9.62
CA SER A 17 7.87 -4.45 -9.28
C SER A 17 7.58 -4.37 -7.79
N TYR A 18 6.30 -4.51 -7.43
CA TYR A 18 5.90 -4.74 -6.05
C TYR A 18 6.15 -6.20 -5.71
N VAL A 19 6.84 -6.44 -4.61
CA VAL A 19 7.28 -7.79 -4.23
C VAL A 19 6.93 -8.04 -2.76
N CYS A 20 6.34 -9.19 -2.47
CA CYS A 20 6.22 -9.63 -1.09
C CYS A 20 7.09 -10.85 -0.85
N ILE A 21 7.77 -10.84 0.28
CA ILE A 21 8.66 -11.92 0.71
C ILE A 21 8.00 -12.60 1.89
N PHE A 22 7.76 -13.89 1.77
CA PHE A 22 7.13 -14.65 2.86
C PHE A 22 7.61 -16.10 2.83
N CYS A 23 7.41 -16.79 3.95
CA CYS A 23 7.69 -18.23 4.03
C CYS A 23 6.37 -19.00 3.80
N SER A 24 6.38 -19.91 2.84
CA SER A 24 5.18 -20.68 2.47
C SER A 24 4.90 -21.86 3.37
N ASN A 25 5.80 -22.18 4.30
CA ASN A 25 5.59 -23.26 5.26
C ASN A 25 5.98 -22.78 6.67
N ASP A 26 5.73 -23.63 7.68
CA ASP A 26 5.91 -23.24 9.08
C ASP A 26 7.36 -23.33 9.57
N ALA A 27 8.32 -23.34 8.67
CA ALA A 27 9.73 -23.39 9.04
C ALA A 27 10.15 -22.12 9.79
N ILE A 28 11.02 -22.28 10.77
CA ILE A 28 11.64 -21.15 11.45
C ILE A 28 12.74 -20.62 10.55
N ILE A 29 12.55 -19.37 10.11
CA ILE A 29 13.48 -18.71 9.19
C ILE A 29 14.33 -17.73 9.98
N PRO A 30 15.66 -17.85 9.96
CA PRO A 30 16.51 -16.89 10.66
C PRO A 30 16.43 -15.51 10.02
N GLN A 31 16.59 -14.50 10.83
CA GLN A 31 16.47 -13.11 10.37
C GLN A 31 17.47 -12.77 9.27
N TRP A 32 18.68 -13.33 9.34
CA TRP A 32 19.71 -13.06 8.34
C TRP A 32 19.30 -13.54 6.93
N ALA A 33 18.43 -14.56 6.84
CA ALA A 33 17.93 -15.04 5.55
C ALA A 33 17.10 -13.96 4.86
N TYR A 34 16.22 -13.28 5.61
CA TYR A 34 15.46 -12.15 5.07
C TYR A 34 16.38 -11.00 4.69
N MET A 35 17.41 -10.74 5.49
CA MET A 35 18.38 -9.69 5.19
C MET A 35 19.13 -9.98 3.90
N LEU A 36 19.48 -11.23 3.67
CA LEU A 36 20.22 -11.63 2.46
C LEU A 36 19.35 -11.44 1.21
N ILE A 37 18.09 -11.85 1.27
CA ILE A 37 17.15 -11.62 0.18
C ILE A 37 16.95 -10.12 -0.05
N SER A 38 16.80 -9.37 1.04
CA SER A 38 16.62 -7.91 0.96
C SER A 38 17.81 -7.22 0.31
N SER A 39 19.02 -7.69 0.57
CA SER A 39 20.21 -7.11 -0.04
C SER A 39 20.23 -7.29 -1.56
N LYS A 40 19.65 -8.35 -2.05
CA LYS A 40 19.56 -8.61 -3.49
C LYS A 40 18.40 -7.87 -4.14
N ILE A 41 17.22 -7.95 -3.53
CA ILE A 41 16.01 -7.37 -4.12
C ILE A 41 16.05 -5.83 -4.11
N SER A 42 16.71 -5.22 -3.13
CA SER A 42 16.79 -3.76 -3.03
C SER A 42 17.58 -3.11 -4.16
N ASP A 43 18.40 -3.88 -4.87
CA ASP A 43 19.12 -3.38 -6.05
C ASP A 43 18.19 -3.19 -7.25
N VAL A 44 17.04 -3.85 -7.28
CA VAL A 44 16.15 -3.84 -8.45
C VAL A 44 14.79 -3.18 -8.14
N THR A 45 14.35 -3.16 -6.90
CA THR A 45 13.10 -2.49 -6.52
C THR A 45 13.13 -2.09 -5.06
N ASN A 46 12.46 -0.98 -4.74
CA ASN A 46 12.24 -0.56 -3.36
C ASN A 46 10.81 -0.81 -2.88
N LYS A 47 10.01 -1.47 -3.72
CA LYS A 47 8.59 -1.74 -3.44
C LYS A 47 8.43 -3.13 -2.84
N VAL A 48 9.05 -3.33 -1.67
CA VAL A 48 9.17 -4.65 -1.04
C VAL A 48 8.46 -4.65 0.30
N VAL A 49 7.72 -5.72 0.56
CA VAL A 49 7.05 -5.97 1.82
C VAL A 49 7.44 -7.36 2.30
N ILE A 50 7.74 -7.50 3.57
CA ILE A 50 7.92 -8.82 4.20
C ILE A 50 6.60 -9.17 4.87
N GLY A 51 5.91 -10.16 4.31
CA GLY A 51 4.59 -10.56 4.77
C GLY A 51 3.76 -11.13 3.66
N LYS A 52 2.48 -11.27 3.93
CA LYS A 52 1.53 -11.86 2.98
C LYS A 52 1.06 -10.83 1.94
N SER A 53 0.30 -11.29 0.97
CA SER A 53 -0.24 -10.42 -0.09
C SER A 53 -1.10 -9.29 0.46
N SER A 54 -1.75 -9.46 1.61
CA SER A 54 -2.54 -8.39 2.24
C SER A 54 -1.66 -7.19 2.62
N GLN A 55 -0.46 -7.43 3.13
CA GLN A 55 0.48 -6.35 3.44
C GLN A 55 1.01 -5.68 2.17
N LEU A 56 1.14 -6.45 1.10
CA LEU A 56 1.55 -5.90 -0.19
C LEU A 56 0.49 -4.94 -0.72
N TYR A 57 -0.79 -5.29 -0.64
CA TYR A 57 -1.88 -4.40 -1.04
C TYR A 57 -1.90 -3.12 -0.21
N GLU A 58 -1.64 -3.22 1.10
CA GLU A 58 -1.55 -2.03 1.95
C GLU A 58 -0.44 -1.10 1.45
N LYS A 59 0.72 -1.64 1.11
CA LYS A 59 1.82 -0.83 0.59
C LYS A 59 1.48 -0.19 -0.75
N ILE A 60 0.84 -0.93 -1.65
CA ILE A 60 0.44 -0.41 -2.96
C ILE A 60 -0.48 0.81 -2.79
N TYR A 61 -1.53 0.67 -1.98
CA TYR A 61 -2.47 1.76 -1.73
C TYR A 61 -1.81 2.92 -1.01
N HIS A 62 -0.95 2.62 -0.04
CA HIS A 62 -0.20 3.65 0.68
C HIS A 62 0.64 4.50 -0.28
N ASP A 63 1.37 3.85 -1.19
CA ASP A 63 2.21 4.56 -2.15
C ASP A 63 1.37 5.38 -3.12
N LEU A 64 0.27 4.82 -3.62
CA LEU A 64 -0.63 5.52 -4.55
C LEU A 64 -1.27 6.73 -3.89
N ILE A 65 -1.74 6.60 -2.66
CA ILE A 65 -2.39 7.69 -1.94
C ILE A 65 -1.39 8.80 -1.63
N ASN A 66 -0.17 8.45 -1.26
CA ASN A 66 0.87 9.44 -0.99
C ASN A 66 1.33 10.20 -2.23
N LYS A 67 1.10 9.65 -3.42
CA LYS A 67 1.41 10.33 -4.69
C LYS A 67 0.31 11.27 -5.16
N LEU A 68 -0.88 11.20 -4.57
CA LEU A 68 -1.96 12.10 -4.95
C LEU A 68 -1.60 13.55 -4.65
N ASN A 69 -1.90 14.43 -5.57
CA ASN A 69 -1.80 15.87 -5.32
C ASN A 69 -3.01 16.30 -4.52
N ILE A 70 -2.85 16.32 -3.20
CA ILE A 70 -3.96 16.57 -2.28
C ILE A 70 -4.51 17.99 -2.43
N ASN A 71 -3.70 18.92 -2.92
CA ASN A 71 -4.10 20.31 -3.15
C ASN A 71 -5.19 20.44 -4.22
N ASP A 72 -5.32 19.45 -5.10
CA ASP A 72 -6.39 19.45 -6.10
C ASP A 72 -7.77 19.36 -5.46
N TYR A 73 -7.84 18.95 -4.20
CA TYR A 73 -9.10 18.77 -3.46
C TYR A 73 -9.37 19.90 -2.47
N GLU A 74 -8.54 20.96 -2.50
CA GLU A 74 -8.68 22.07 -1.55
C GLU A 74 -10.05 22.72 -1.68
N ASN A 75 -10.76 22.82 -0.55
CA ASN A 75 -12.09 23.41 -0.44
C ASN A 75 -13.15 22.73 -1.32
N LYS A 76 -12.90 21.50 -1.73
CA LYS A 76 -13.87 20.72 -2.54
C LYS A 76 -14.58 19.68 -1.68
N SER A 77 -15.81 19.40 -2.05
CA SER A 77 -16.57 18.30 -1.46
C SER A 77 -16.13 16.99 -2.13
N VAL A 78 -15.67 16.03 -1.33
CA VAL A 78 -15.07 14.79 -1.83
C VAL A 78 -15.94 13.62 -1.40
N ILE A 79 -16.18 12.70 -2.34
CA ILE A 79 -16.85 11.44 -2.06
C ILE A 79 -15.85 10.31 -2.31
N ILE A 80 -15.63 9.49 -1.30
CA ILE A 80 -14.78 8.30 -1.42
C ILE A 80 -15.70 7.12 -1.68
N LYS A 81 -15.49 6.45 -2.80
CA LYS A 81 -16.26 5.26 -3.15
C LYS A 81 -15.46 4.01 -2.83
N GLY A 82 -16.13 3.02 -2.25
CA GLY A 82 -15.54 1.70 -2.08
C GLY A 82 -15.52 0.95 -3.40
N CYS A 83 -14.78 -0.15 -3.43
CA CYS A 83 -14.73 -1.02 -4.60
C CYS A 83 -15.20 -2.40 -4.21
N SER A 84 -16.32 -2.86 -4.79
CA SER A 84 -16.88 -4.17 -4.51
C SER A 84 -16.13 -5.30 -5.23
N SER A 85 -15.42 -4.99 -6.30
CA SER A 85 -14.70 -5.99 -7.10
C SER A 85 -13.25 -6.18 -6.65
N LYS A 86 -12.72 -5.30 -5.81
CA LYS A 86 -11.35 -5.38 -5.30
C LYS A 86 -11.34 -5.17 -3.80
N LYS A 87 -10.47 -5.92 -3.13
CA LYS A 87 -10.34 -5.82 -1.68
C LYS A 87 -9.43 -4.65 -1.33
N VAL A 88 -10.03 -3.56 -0.91
CA VAL A 88 -9.28 -2.37 -0.48
C VAL A 88 -9.04 -2.46 1.01
N PRO A 89 -7.78 -2.38 1.48
CA PRO A 89 -7.50 -2.46 2.91
C PRO A 89 -8.04 -1.25 3.67
N ILE A 90 -8.43 -1.48 4.92
CA ILE A 90 -8.94 -0.40 5.79
C ILE A 90 -7.92 0.72 5.96
N THR A 91 -6.63 0.37 5.95
CA THR A 91 -5.56 1.36 6.07
C THR A 91 -5.58 2.39 4.94
N ALA A 92 -6.04 1.99 3.74
CA ALA A 92 -6.18 2.93 2.62
C ALA A 92 -7.24 3.99 2.92
N TYR A 93 -8.38 3.59 3.46
CA TYR A 93 -9.44 4.55 3.84
C TYR A 93 -8.97 5.49 4.94
N HIS A 94 -8.23 4.97 5.92
CA HIS A 94 -7.65 5.80 6.97
C HIS A 94 -6.69 6.83 6.39
N LEU A 95 -5.78 6.40 5.53
CA LEU A 95 -4.75 7.28 4.98
C LEU A 95 -5.34 8.39 4.13
N ILE A 96 -6.28 8.06 3.23
CA ILE A 96 -6.87 9.07 2.35
C ILE A 96 -7.68 10.08 3.16
N THR A 97 -8.39 9.63 4.18
CA THR A 97 -9.16 10.49 5.06
C THR A 97 -8.24 11.45 5.82
N SER A 98 -7.15 10.93 6.38
CA SER A 98 -6.21 11.76 7.14
C SER A 98 -5.52 12.80 6.26
N ARG A 99 -5.24 12.47 5.00
CA ARG A 99 -4.61 13.40 4.07
C ARG A 99 -5.57 14.47 3.57
N LEU A 100 -6.85 14.13 3.39
CA LEU A 100 -7.87 15.08 2.92
C LEU A 100 -8.40 15.98 4.03
N LYS A 101 -8.33 15.53 5.27
CA LYS A 101 -8.83 16.31 6.42
C LYS A 101 -8.07 17.63 6.52
N GLY A 102 -8.81 18.72 6.61
CA GLY A 102 -8.22 20.05 6.68
C GLY A 102 -7.95 20.69 5.32
N VAL A 103 -7.95 19.89 4.25
CA VAL A 103 -7.77 20.37 2.88
C VAL A 103 -9.12 20.41 2.16
N ALA A 104 -9.83 19.28 2.17
CA ALA A 104 -11.15 19.20 1.56
C ALA A 104 -12.20 19.94 2.38
N LYS A 105 -13.20 20.47 1.71
CA LYS A 105 -14.35 21.10 2.37
C LYS A 105 -15.16 20.09 3.16
N SER A 106 -15.37 18.92 2.57
CA SER A 106 -16.08 17.81 3.21
C SER A 106 -15.62 16.49 2.63
N ILE A 107 -15.77 15.43 3.41
CA ILE A 107 -15.47 14.06 3.00
C ILE A 107 -16.69 13.20 3.29
N MET A 108 -17.15 12.46 2.31
CA MET A 108 -18.25 11.52 2.42
C MET A 108 -17.84 10.17 1.89
N TYR A 109 -18.49 9.11 2.30
CA TYR A 109 -18.25 7.76 1.81
C TYR A 109 -19.51 7.16 1.20
N GLY A 110 -19.39 6.57 0.03
CA GLY A 110 -20.46 5.83 -0.62
C GLY A 110 -20.90 6.47 -1.92
N GLU A 111 -22.10 6.13 -2.36
CA GLU A 111 -22.70 6.71 -3.56
C GLU A 111 -23.33 8.07 -3.21
N ALA A 112 -23.38 8.97 -4.23
CA ALA A 112 -23.83 10.35 -4.00
C ALA A 112 -25.22 10.44 -3.38
N CYS A 113 -26.13 9.52 -3.73
CA CYS A 113 -27.51 9.55 -3.23
C CYS A 113 -27.66 8.97 -1.82
N SER A 114 -26.66 8.25 -1.31
CA SER A 114 -26.70 7.59 -0.02
C SER A 114 -25.37 7.68 0.73
N ALA A 115 -24.60 8.71 0.46
CA ALA A 115 -23.28 8.86 1.03
C ALA A 115 -23.33 9.15 2.54
N VAL A 116 -22.40 8.55 3.28
CA VAL A 116 -22.26 8.74 4.71
C VAL A 116 -21.32 9.92 4.96
N PRO A 117 -21.73 10.96 5.71
CA PRO A 117 -20.81 12.05 6.06
C PRO A 117 -19.71 11.55 6.98
N VAL A 118 -18.46 11.91 6.67
CA VAL A 118 -17.30 11.54 7.45
C VAL A 118 -16.66 12.77 8.10
N TYR A 119 -16.53 13.85 7.34
CA TYR A 119 -15.87 15.05 7.82
C TYR A 119 -16.43 16.29 7.11
N LYS A 120 -16.55 17.37 7.85
CA LYS A 120 -16.91 18.68 7.30
C LYS A 120 -15.99 19.73 7.91
N LYS A 121 -15.36 20.53 7.06
CA LYS A 121 -14.44 21.56 7.52
C LYS A 121 -15.20 22.62 8.32
N PRO A 122 -14.74 23.01 9.51
CA PRO A 122 -15.37 24.10 10.28
C PRO A 122 -15.35 25.41 9.50
N LYS A 123 -16.39 26.19 9.69
CA LYS A 123 -16.47 27.53 9.09
C LYS A 123 -15.51 28.49 9.74
#